data_dbafc1cbc2d87bebe8f27e3e98746930
#
_entry.id   dbafc1cbc2d87bebe8f27e3e98746930
#
_cell.length_a   1.000
_cell.length_b   1.000
_cell.length_c   1.000
_cell.angle_alpha   90.00
_cell.angle_beta   90.00
_cell.angle_gamma   90.00
#
_symmetry.space_group_name_H-M   'P 1'
#
loop_
_entity.id
_entity.type
_entity.pdbx_description
1 polymer ?
#
loop_
_entity_poly.entity_id
_entity_poly.type
_entity_poly.pdbx_seq_one_letter_code
_entity_poly.pdbx_strand_id
1 'polypeptide(L)'
;VSVPMRALLGILATLLLALPAPASADQALAPEELFAAVCSSCHALGRQWDHRIGPPLGGLGNRPAAAIPGYPYSEALGSAKIRWTQAELMAWILDTNGRLNDTSMVYQNSLTPEETQRLARWLLEQD
;
A
#
# COMPACT_ATOMS: atom_id res chain seq x y z
N VAL A 1 15.73 -20.04 -82.93
CA VAL A 1 15.55 -20.81 -81.67
C VAL A 1 15.39 -19.83 -80.53
N SER A 2 14.20 -19.64 -80.03
CA SER A 2 13.87 -18.67 -78.97
C SER A 2 14.09 -19.31 -77.60
N VAL A 3 14.87 -18.68 -76.74
CA VAL A 3 15.05 -19.08 -75.35
C VAL A 3 14.13 -18.22 -74.49
N PRO A 4 13.21 -18.78 -73.70
CA PRO A 4 12.36 -17.99 -72.85
C PRO A 4 13.13 -17.57 -71.59
N MET A 5 13.12 -16.28 -71.33
CA MET A 5 13.69 -15.63 -70.16
C MET A 5 12.81 -15.92 -68.95
N ARG A 6 13.28 -16.76 -68.05
CA ARG A 6 12.63 -17.05 -66.78
C ARG A 6 12.81 -15.87 -65.82
N ALA A 7 11.73 -15.19 -65.50
CA ALA A 7 11.69 -14.18 -64.51
C ALA A 7 11.89 -14.83 -63.11
N LEU A 8 12.97 -14.48 -62.43
CA LEU A 8 13.23 -14.77 -61.04
C LEU A 8 12.42 -13.78 -60.19
N LEU A 9 11.25 -14.20 -59.67
CA LEU A 9 10.61 -13.46 -58.61
C LEU A 9 11.39 -13.67 -57.29
N GLY A 10 12.11 -12.65 -56.91
CA GLY A 10 12.71 -12.59 -55.57
C GLY A 10 11.63 -12.38 -54.52
N ILE A 11 11.43 -13.38 -53.66
CA ILE A 11 10.61 -13.26 -52.46
C ILE A 11 11.43 -12.53 -51.43
N LEU A 12 11.14 -11.23 -51.24
CA LEU A 12 11.66 -10.46 -50.11
C LEU A 12 10.88 -10.89 -48.84
N ALA A 13 11.46 -11.81 -48.10
CA ALA A 13 10.96 -12.14 -46.76
C ALA A 13 11.29 -10.98 -45.81
N THR A 14 10.34 -10.11 -45.54
CA THR A 14 10.43 -9.10 -44.50
C THR A 14 10.37 -9.77 -43.14
N LEU A 15 11.54 -9.93 -42.52
CA LEU A 15 11.69 -10.37 -41.14
C LEU A 15 11.21 -9.24 -40.24
N LEU A 16 9.95 -9.28 -39.76
CA LEU A 16 9.51 -8.40 -38.70
C LEU A 16 10.24 -8.79 -37.40
N LEU A 17 11.25 -8.04 -37.03
CA LEU A 17 11.80 -8.10 -35.69
C LEU A 17 10.73 -7.58 -34.74
N ALA A 18 10.07 -8.48 -34.01
CA ALA A 18 9.24 -8.14 -32.88
C ALA A 18 10.14 -7.53 -31.78
N LEU A 19 10.08 -6.22 -31.62
CA LEU A 19 10.70 -5.55 -30.50
C LEU A 19 10.05 -6.08 -29.21
N PRO A 20 10.82 -6.49 -28.19
CA PRO A 20 10.23 -6.84 -26.91
C PRO A 20 9.47 -5.63 -26.39
N ALA A 21 8.22 -5.83 -26.03
CA ALA A 21 7.44 -4.82 -25.33
C ALA A 21 8.24 -4.38 -24.08
N PRO A 22 8.26 -3.08 -23.75
CA PRO A 22 8.91 -2.63 -22.53
C PRO A 22 8.27 -3.41 -21.37
N ALA A 23 9.12 -4.04 -20.55
CA ALA A 23 8.68 -4.68 -19.32
C ALA A 23 7.82 -3.67 -18.57
N SER A 24 6.61 -4.10 -18.20
CA SER A 24 5.62 -3.27 -17.53
C SER A 24 6.29 -2.51 -16.40
N ALA A 25 6.12 -1.19 -16.40
CA ALA A 25 6.50 -0.35 -15.29
C ALA A 25 6.07 -1.02 -13.98
N ASP A 26 6.99 -1.06 -13.04
CA ASP A 26 6.88 -1.45 -11.66
C ASP A 26 5.41 -1.46 -11.19
N GLN A 27 4.83 -2.65 -11.05
CA GLN A 27 3.44 -2.75 -10.60
C GLN A 27 3.43 -2.33 -9.14
N ALA A 28 2.97 -1.12 -8.90
CA ALA A 28 2.81 -0.60 -7.56
C ALA A 28 1.95 -1.58 -6.73
N LEU A 29 2.45 -1.98 -5.56
CA LEU A 29 1.75 -2.89 -4.66
C LEU A 29 0.32 -2.41 -4.38
N ALA A 30 -0.61 -3.34 -4.36
CA ALA A 30 -1.97 -3.06 -3.92
C ALA A 30 -2.01 -2.68 -2.43
N PRO A 31 -3.00 -1.90 -1.97
CA PRO A 31 -3.05 -1.50 -0.56
C PRO A 31 -3.08 -2.66 0.42
N GLU A 32 -3.71 -3.77 0.07
CA GLU A 32 -3.73 -5.00 0.87
C GLU A 32 -2.33 -5.61 1.02
N GLU A 33 -1.55 -5.55 -0.04
CA GLU A 33 -0.16 -6.03 -0.04
C GLU A 33 0.73 -5.11 0.79
N LEU A 34 0.50 -3.79 0.74
CA LEU A 34 1.18 -2.82 1.59
C LEU A 34 0.86 -3.07 3.06
N PHE A 35 -0.43 -3.28 3.41
CA PHE A 35 -0.83 -3.65 4.76
C PHE A 35 -0.14 -4.94 5.22
N ALA A 36 -0.16 -5.96 4.39
CA ALA A 36 0.48 -7.25 4.70
C ALA A 36 1.99 -7.09 4.94
N ALA A 37 2.65 -6.24 4.17
CA ALA A 37 4.10 -6.04 4.26
C ALA A 37 4.53 -5.25 5.51
N VAL A 38 3.80 -4.20 5.90
CA VAL A 38 4.30 -3.25 6.91
C VAL A 38 3.42 -3.12 8.16
N CYS A 39 2.18 -3.62 8.16
CA CYS A 39 1.25 -3.45 9.28
C CYS A 39 0.85 -4.78 9.96
N SER A 40 0.70 -5.85 9.18
CA SER A 40 0.06 -7.09 9.64
C SER A 40 0.82 -7.86 10.70
N SER A 41 2.11 -7.58 10.89
CA SER A 41 2.89 -8.18 11.99
C SER A 41 2.38 -7.73 13.38
N CYS A 42 1.79 -6.54 13.47
CA CYS A 42 1.33 -5.96 14.72
C CYS A 42 -0.20 -5.76 14.76
N HIS A 43 -0.86 -5.57 13.62
CA HIS A 43 -2.26 -5.21 13.52
C HIS A 43 -3.09 -6.24 12.76
N ALA A 44 -4.33 -6.46 13.18
CA ALA A 44 -5.37 -7.14 12.41
C ALA A 44 -6.33 -6.10 11.80
N LEU A 45 -7.18 -6.54 10.87
CA LEU A 45 -8.24 -5.72 10.28
C LEU A 45 -9.59 -5.84 11.00
N GLY A 46 -9.68 -6.65 12.05
CA GLY A 46 -10.91 -6.79 12.84
C GLY A 46 -11.23 -5.55 13.67
N ARG A 47 -12.33 -5.62 14.40
CA ARG A 47 -12.80 -4.56 15.34
C ARG A 47 -12.59 -4.90 16.81
N GLN A 48 -12.21 -6.13 17.10
CA GLN A 48 -11.93 -6.60 18.46
C GLN A 48 -10.46 -6.90 18.61
N TRP A 49 -9.91 -6.48 19.75
CA TRP A 49 -8.50 -6.79 20.01
C TRP A 49 -8.30 -8.28 20.25
N ASP A 50 -7.46 -8.88 19.45
CA ASP A 50 -7.08 -10.29 19.48
C ASP A 50 -5.76 -10.54 20.21
N HIS A 51 -5.35 -9.61 21.07
CA HIS A 51 -4.10 -9.63 21.85
C HIS A 51 -2.82 -9.53 21.01
N ARG A 52 -2.90 -9.04 19.78
CA ARG A 52 -1.71 -8.64 19.02
C ARG A 52 -1.04 -7.43 19.65
N ILE A 53 0.18 -7.15 19.19
CA ILE A 53 1.00 -6.02 19.66
C ILE A 53 0.26 -4.68 19.49
N GLY A 54 -0.38 -4.48 18.34
CA GLY A 54 -1.18 -3.29 18.04
C GLY A 54 -2.68 -3.53 18.12
N PRO A 55 -3.49 -2.47 18.21
CA PRO A 55 -4.93 -2.60 18.15
C PRO A 55 -5.40 -2.99 16.74
N PRO A 56 -6.60 -3.58 16.60
CA PRO A 56 -7.18 -3.84 15.28
C PRO A 56 -7.50 -2.54 14.57
N LEU A 57 -7.35 -2.52 13.24
CA LEU A 57 -7.54 -1.34 12.40
C LEU A 57 -8.89 -1.29 11.67
N GLY A 58 -9.76 -2.28 11.85
CA GLY A 58 -11.12 -2.25 11.32
C GLY A 58 -11.94 -1.10 11.92
N GLY A 59 -12.78 -0.48 11.11
CA GLY A 59 -13.61 0.66 11.51
C GLY A 59 -12.85 1.94 11.82
N LEU A 60 -11.57 2.04 11.43
CA LEU A 60 -10.69 3.15 11.78
C LEU A 60 -11.26 4.52 11.35
N GLY A 61 -11.89 4.59 10.19
CA GLY A 61 -12.49 5.81 9.66
C GLY A 61 -13.73 6.29 10.42
N ASN A 62 -14.35 5.42 11.22
CA ASN A 62 -15.61 5.68 11.93
C ASN A 62 -15.46 5.81 13.45
N ARG A 63 -14.25 5.80 13.96
CA ARG A 63 -13.97 5.88 15.39
C ARG A 63 -12.84 6.85 15.72
N PRO A 64 -12.83 7.46 16.92
CA PRO A 64 -11.67 8.23 17.35
C PRO A 64 -10.48 7.31 17.62
N ALA A 65 -9.29 7.89 17.70
CA ALA A 65 -8.12 7.18 18.19
C ALA A 65 -8.37 6.66 19.62
N ALA A 66 -7.66 5.60 20.00
CA ALA A 66 -7.74 4.97 21.30
C ALA A 66 -9.13 4.45 21.70
N ALA A 67 -9.94 4.01 20.72
CA ALA A 67 -11.33 3.61 20.98
C ALA A 67 -11.56 2.10 21.10
N ILE A 68 -10.58 1.24 20.83
CA ILE A 68 -10.75 -0.21 20.94
C ILE A 68 -10.82 -0.64 22.41
N PRO A 69 -11.91 -1.28 22.85
CA PRO A 69 -12.05 -1.73 24.23
C PRO A 69 -10.97 -2.73 24.63
N GLY A 70 -10.39 -2.54 25.81
CA GLY A 70 -9.42 -3.46 26.41
C GLY A 70 -7.99 -3.29 25.91
N TYR A 71 -7.74 -2.61 24.78
CA TYR A 71 -6.38 -2.38 24.33
C TYR A 71 -5.67 -1.30 25.21
N PRO A 72 -4.46 -1.57 25.70
CA PRO A 72 -3.73 -0.66 26.58
C PRO A 72 -3.03 0.46 25.77
N TYR A 73 -3.76 1.42 25.29
CA TYR A 73 -3.20 2.57 24.57
C TYR A 73 -2.24 3.39 25.46
N SER A 74 -1.27 4.06 24.82
CA SER A 74 -0.47 5.07 25.50
C SER A 74 -1.35 6.21 26.00
N GLU A 75 -0.97 6.83 27.12
CA GLU A 75 -1.64 8.02 27.64
C GLU A 75 -1.61 9.16 26.60
N ALA A 76 -0.51 9.31 25.90
CA ALA A 76 -0.36 10.30 24.83
C ALA A 76 -1.44 10.16 23.77
N LEU A 77 -1.68 8.94 23.24
CA LEU A 77 -2.69 8.70 22.22
C LEU A 77 -4.10 8.84 22.79
N GLY A 78 -4.35 8.34 23.99
CA GLY A 78 -5.65 8.46 24.66
C GLY A 78 -6.06 9.91 24.90
N SER A 79 -5.12 10.80 25.17
CA SER A 79 -5.36 12.21 25.46
C SER A 79 -5.38 13.10 24.23
N ALA A 80 -4.84 12.65 23.09
CA ALA A 80 -4.64 13.48 21.89
C ALA A 80 -5.95 13.83 21.16
N LYS A 81 -7.04 13.11 21.40
CA LYS A 81 -8.36 13.31 20.75
C LYS A 81 -8.28 13.33 19.23
N ILE A 82 -7.45 12.47 18.66
CA ILE A 82 -7.27 12.34 17.21
C ILE A 82 -8.48 11.64 16.61
N ARG A 83 -8.90 12.13 15.43
CA ARG A 83 -9.81 11.44 14.54
C ARG A 83 -9.06 11.08 13.26
N TRP A 84 -9.23 9.86 12.81
CA TRP A 84 -8.51 9.37 11.65
C TRP A 84 -9.13 9.86 10.35
N THR A 85 -8.69 11.02 9.88
CA THR A 85 -8.87 11.45 8.51
C THR A 85 -7.73 10.90 7.64
N GLN A 86 -7.85 10.98 6.32
CA GLN A 86 -6.76 10.54 5.44
C GLN A 86 -5.47 11.32 5.71
N ALA A 87 -5.55 12.63 5.90
CA ALA A 87 -4.38 13.46 6.20
C ALA A 87 -3.74 13.09 7.54
N GLU A 88 -4.55 12.85 8.57
CA GLU A 88 -4.08 12.49 9.90
C GLU A 88 -3.42 11.09 9.88
N LEU A 89 -4.05 10.12 9.22
CA LEU A 89 -3.51 8.78 9.11
C LEU A 89 -2.22 8.75 8.28
N MET A 90 -2.14 9.54 7.22
CA MET A 90 -0.89 9.70 6.46
C MET A 90 0.23 10.27 7.32
N ALA A 91 -0.04 11.35 8.06
CA ALA A 91 0.95 11.95 8.96
C ALA A 91 1.43 10.95 10.02
N TRP A 92 0.51 10.15 10.57
CA TRP A 92 0.79 9.08 11.52
C TRP A 92 1.70 7.99 10.94
N ILE A 93 1.39 7.48 9.75
CA ILE A 93 2.17 6.42 9.10
C ILE A 93 3.54 6.95 8.68
N LEU A 94 3.62 8.16 8.15
CA LEU A 94 4.88 8.75 7.68
C LEU A 94 5.88 8.96 8.83
N ASP A 95 5.42 9.46 9.97
CA ASP A 95 6.27 9.69 11.14
C ASP A 95 5.43 9.64 12.43
N THR A 96 5.21 8.46 12.95
CA THR A 96 4.38 8.23 14.13
C THR A 96 4.85 9.05 15.35
N ASN A 97 6.15 9.01 15.66
CA ASN A 97 6.70 9.71 16.82
C ASN A 97 6.83 11.22 16.60
N GLY A 98 7.09 11.66 15.38
CA GLY A 98 7.06 13.07 15.02
C GLY A 98 5.65 13.64 15.05
N ARG A 99 4.62 12.84 14.72
CA ARG A 99 3.22 13.25 14.81
C ARG A 99 2.74 13.33 16.27
N LEU A 100 3.12 12.37 17.08
CA LEU A 100 2.77 12.32 18.52
C LEU A 100 3.86 11.61 19.31
N ASN A 101 4.55 12.32 20.18
CA ASN A 101 5.55 11.72 21.07
C ASN A 101 4.90 10.79 22.11
N ASP A 102 5.69 9.88 22.64
CA ASP A 102 5.32 8.97 23.74
C ASP A 102 4.18 7.99 23.38
N THR A 103 4.03 7.68 22.10
CA THR A 103 3.15 6.59 21.67
C THR A 103 3.84 5.25 21.90
N SER A 104 3.03 4.20 22.14
CA SER A 104 3.56 2.82 22.22
C SER A 104 3.86 2.21 20.85
N MET A 105 3.41 2.82 19.76
CA MET A 105 3.66 2.31 18.42
C MET A 105 5.12 2.59 18.01
N VAL A 106 5.89 1.52 17.86
CA VAL A 106 7.26 1.59 17.36
C VAL A 106 7.25 1.21 15.90
N TYR A 107 7.24 2.19 15.02
CA TYR A 107 7.18 2.00 13.58
C TYR A 107 8.07 3.00 12.86
N GLN A 108 8.89 2.50 11.93
CA GLN A 108 9.64 3.33 10.99
C GLN A 108 9.07 3.10 9.59
N ASN A 109 8.59 4.16 8.97
CA ASN A 109 8.00 4.08 7.65
C ASN A 109 9.05 3.77 6.57
N SER A 110 8.76 2.78 5.74
CA SER A 110 9.54 2.40 4.56
C SER A 110 8.79 2.62 3.24
N LEU A 111 7.56 3.10 3.31
CA LEU A 111 6.72 3.36 2.14
C LEU A 111 7.00 4.73 1.56
N THR A 112 6.82 4.85 0.24
CA THR A 112 6.79 6.17 -0.40
C THR A 112 5.55 6.97 0.03
N PRO A 113 5.51 8.30 -0.16
CA PRO A 113 4.31 9.09 0.10
C PRO A 113 3.08 8.60 -0.66
N GLU A 114 3.25 8.15 -1.90
CA GLU A 114 2.17 7.63 -2.76
C GLU A 114 1.63 6.29 -2.24
N GLU A 115 2.50 5.39 -1.81
CA GLU A 115 2.11 4.13 -1.16
C GLU A 115 1.40 4.38 0.15
N THR A 116 1.93 5.29 0.97
CA THR A 116 1.31 5.70 2.23
C THR A 116 -0.09 6.27 2.01
N GLN A 117 -0.27 7.09 0.98
CA GLN A 117 -1.58 7.64 0.62
C GLN A 117 -2.58 6.55 0.22
N ARG A 118 -2.16 5.59 -0.61
CA ARG A 118 -3.02 4.46 -1.00
C ARG A 118 -3.40 3.60 0.19
N LEU A 119 -2.44 3.27 1.02
CA LEU A 119 -2.65 2.49 2.24
C LEU A 119 -3.59 3.19 3.22
N ALA A 120 -3.37 4.47 3.49
CA ALA A 120 -4.21 5.26 4.40
C ALA A 120 -5.67 5.32 3.92
N ARG A 121 -5.89 5.57 2.64
CA ARG A 121 -7.24 5.58 2.06
C ARG A 121 -7.93 4.23 2.23
N TRP A 122 -7.24 3.17 1.85
CA TRP A 122 -7.77 1.82 1.95
C TRP A 122 -8.09 1.41 3.40
N LEU A 123 -7.21 1.75 4.35
CA LEU A 123 -7.45 1.46 5.78
C LEU A 123 -8.71 2.15 6.33
N LEU A 124 -9.01 3.36 5.86
CA LEU A 124 -10.21 4.09 6.30
C LEU A 124 -11.52 3.49 5.77
N GLU A 125 -11.44 2.66 4.73
CA GLU A 125 -12.56 1.96 4.10
C GLU A 125 -12.79 0.56 4.69
N GLN A 126 -11.89 0.09 5.56
CA GLN A 126 -12.04 -1.24 6.19
C GLN A 126 -13.02 -1.18 7.36
N ASP A 127 -13.93 -2.18 7.41
CA ASP A 127 -14.93 -2.34 8.48
C ASP A 127 -14.43 -3.15 9.67
#